data_30ecc6c7fafc9c6b69045527e2107672
#
_entry.id   30ecc6c7fafc9c6b69045527e2107672
#
_cell.length_a   1.000
_cell.length_b   1.000
_cell.length_c   1.000
_cell.angle_alpha   90.00
_cell.angle_beta   90.00
_cell.angle_gamma   90.00
#
_symmetry.space_group_name_H-M   'P 1'
#
loop_
_entity.id
_entity.type
_entity.pdbx_description
1 polymer ?
#
loop_
_entity_poly.entity_id
_entity_poly.type
_entity_poly.pdbx_seq_one_letter_code
_entity_poly.pdbx_strand_id
1 'polypeptide(L)' 'MSNNDRKHINEVLIKFVAPGELKRALQELANERNITLSALLRLIASEYVKRNRSI' A
#
# COMPACT_ATOMS: atom_id res chain seq x y z
N MET A 1 -18.56 -9.06 9.30
CA MET A 1 -18.03 -9.08 9.26
C MET A 1 -17.46 -9.64 9.16
N SER A 2 -17.20 -9.68 9.34
CA SER A 2 -16.52 -9.98 9.44
C SER A 2 -15.82 -10.37 9.18
N ASN A 3 -15.40 -10.32 8.95
CA ASN A 3 -14.60 -10.63 8.73
C ASN A 3 -13.66 -10.71 9.18
N ASN A 4 -13.50 -10.38 9.63
CA ASN A 4 -12.58 -10.18 10.17
C ASN A 4 -12.08 -11.02 10.89
N ASP A 5 -12.33 -11.60 11.05
CA ASP A 5 -12.01 -12.41 11.77
C ASP A 5 -10.91 -13.08 11.42
N ARG A 6 -10.16 -12.76 10.83
CA ARG A 6 -9.12 -13.26 10.48
C ARG A 6 -8.28 -13.20 11.40
N LYS A 7 -8.46 -13.34 12.23
CA LYS A 7 -7.90 -13.48 13.19
C LYS A 7 -6.58 -13.14 13.40
N HIS A 8 -5.71 -13.60 13.01
CA HIS A 8 -4.39 -13.29 13.35
C HIS A 8 -3.83 -12.24 12.48
N ILE A 9 -4.63 -11.67 11.69
CA ILE A 9 -4.15 -10.63 10.81
C ILE A 9 -4.75 -9.32 11.19
N ASN A 10 -3.92 -8.36 11.39
CA ASN A 10 -4.40 -7.05 11.71
C ASN A 10 -4.42 -6.17 10.51
N GLU A 11 -5.17 -6.54 9.52
CA GLU A 11 -5.24 -5.75 8.31
C GLU A 11 -6.36 -4.76 8.40
N VAL A 12 -6.07 -3.54 8.06
CA VAL A 12 -7.03 -2.47 8.12
C VAL A 12 -7.04 -1.76 6.77
N LEU A 13 -8.22 -1.37 6.33
CA LEU A 13 -8.34 -0.68 5.07
C LEU A 13 -7.97 0.77 5.26
N ILE A 14 -7.12 1.27 4.38
CA ILE A 14 -6.73 2.67 4.38
C ILE A 14 -7.15 3.28 3.08
N LYS A 15 -7.83 4.40 3.14
CA LYS A 15 -8.27 5.10 1.95
C LYS A 15 -7.73 6.51 1.94
N PHE A 16 -7.45 7.00 0.77
CA PHE A 16 -7.04 8.38 0.64
C PHE A 16 -7.30 8.83 -0.79
N VAL A 17 -7.29 10.14 -0.99
CA VAL A 17 -7.55 10.72 -2.28
C VAL A 17 -6.23 11.20 -2.86
N ALA A 18 -6.00 10.90 -4.10
CA ALA A 18 -4.76 11.29 -4.77
C ALA A 18 -5.06 11.84 -6.14
N PRO A 19 -4.19 12.71 -6.65
CA PRO A 19 -4.36 13.21 -8.01
C PRO A 19 -4.30 12.04 -8.98
N GLY A 20 -5.07 12.15 -10.06
CA GLY A 20 -5.11 11.08 -11.05
C GLY A 20 -3.76 10.76 -11.64
N GLU A 21 -2.92 11.78 -11.80
CA GLU A 21 -1.60 11.57 -12.35
C GLU A 21 -0.74 10.70 -11.44
N LEU A 22 -0.88 10.93 -10.16
CA LEU A 22 -0.11 10.14 -9.20
C LEU A 22 -0.55 8.68 -9.24
N LYS A 23 -1.85 8.48 -9.29
CA LYS A 23 -2.36 7.11 -9.35
C LYS A 23 -1.85 6.41 -10.60
N ARG A 24 -1.85 7.11 -11.72
CA ARG A 24 -1.39 6.51 -12.97
C ARG A 24 0.07 6.14 -12.91
N ALA A 25 0.89 7.03 -12.36
CA ALA A 25 2.31 6.75 -12.23
C ALA A 25 2.56 5.54 -11.34
N LEU A 26 1.83 5.47 -10.25
CA LEU A 26 1.98 4.34 -9.34
C LEU A 26 1.55 3.04 -10.01
N GLN A 27 0.47 3.11 -10.78
CA GLN A 27 -0.01 1.92 -11.47
C GLN A 27 1.02 1.43 -12.48
N GLU A 28 1.68 2.35 -13.16
CA GLU A 28 2.68 1.97 -14.14
C GLU A 28 3.87 1.32 -13.46
N LEU A 29 4.26 1.84 -12.32
CA LEU A 29 5.35 1.23 -11.57
C LEU A 29 5.00 -0.16 -11.10
N ALA A 30 3.79 -0.34 -10.62
CA ALA A 30 3.34 -1.64 -10.17
C ALA A 30 3.37 -2.63 -11.33
N ASN A 31 2.91 -2.19 -12.49
CA ASN A 31 2.89 -3.05 -13.67
C ASN A 31 4.29 -3.47 -14.08
N GLU A 32 5.22 -2.54 -14.02
CA GLU A 32 6.60 -2.85 -14.36
C GLU A 32 7.20 -3.89 -13.45
N ARG A 33 6.73 -3.93 -12.22
CA ARG A 33 7.24 -4.88 -11.25
C ARG A 33 6.39 -6.13 -11.14
N ASN A 34 5.34 -6.20 -11.93
CA ASN A 34 4.43 -7.34 -11.91
C ASN A 34 3.81 -7.55 -10.54
N ILE A 35 3.44 -6.47 -9.91
CA ILE A 35 2.75 -6.55 -8.63
C ILE A 35 1.50 -5.69 -8.69
N THR A 36 0.60 -5.87 -7.76
CA THR A 36 -0.60 -5.08 -7.73
C THR A 36 -0.30 -3.69 -7.19
N LEU A 37 -1.19 -2.76 -7.47
CA LEU A 37 -1.04 -1.42 -6.93
C LEU A 37 -1.02 -1.45 -5.41
N SER A 38 -1.87 -2.25 -4.81
CA SER A 38 -1.90 -2.35 -3.36
C SER A 38 -0.59 -2.85 -2.80
N ALA A 39 0.01 -3.82 -3.45
CA ALA A 39 1.30 -4.35 -3.01
C ALA A 39 2.37 -3.28 -3.09
N LEU A 40 2.35 -2.50 -4.18
CA LEU A 40 3.32 -1.44 -4.33
C LEU A 40 3.15 -0.39 -3.24
N LEU A 41 1.92 0.00 -2.97
CA LEU A 41 1.65 1.01 -1.95
C LEU A 41 2.08 0.55 -0.57
N ARG A 42 1.85 -0.73 -0.27
CA ARG A 42 2.31 -1.28 1.00
C ARG A 42 3.81 -1.22 1.12
N LEU A 43 4.47 -1.54 0.03
CA LEU A 43 5.93 -1.52 0.01
C LEU A 43 6.46 -0.12 0.25
N ILE A 44 5.92 0.85 -0.49
CA ILE A 44 6.34 2.23 -0.35
C ILE A 44 6.10 2.75 1.06
N ALA A 45 4.92 2.49 1.58
CA ALA A 45 4.57 2.96 2.91
C ALA A 45 5.47 2.33 3.97
N SER A 46 5.74 1.04 3.83
CA SER A 46 6.61 0.35 4.76
C SER A 46 8.01 0.92 4.75
N GLU A 47 8.52 1.17 3.54
CA GLU A 47 9.87 1.71 3.41
C GLU A 47 9.95 3.11 4.01
N TYR A 48 8.93 3.90 3.76
CA TYR A 48 8.92 5.25 4.28
C TYR A 48 8.92 5.26 5.81
N VAL A 49 8.09 4.43 6.38
CA VAL A 49 7.99 4.34 7.84
C VAL A 49 9.30 3.85 8.45
N LYS A 50 9.88 2.82 7.87
CA LYS A 50 11.13 2.31 8.34
C LYS A 50 12.21 3.35 8.33
N ARG A 51 12.29 4.09 7.24
CA ARG A 51 13.32 5.09 7.08
C ARG A 51 13.16 6.21 8.07
N ASN A 52 11.94 6.56 8.40
CA ASN A 52 11.67 7.69 9.27
C ASN A 52 11.55 7.35 10.74
N ARG A 53 11.49 6.07 11.05
CA ARG A 53 11.41 5.68 12.43
C ARG A 53 12.64 5.03 12.94
N SER A 54 13.58 4.83 12.09
CA SER A 54 14.74 4.15 12.54
C SER A 54 15.54 5.13 13.31
N ILE A 55 15.75 4.94 14.41
CA ILE A 55 16.51 5.86 15.14
C ILE A 55 17.56 5.27 15.89
#